data_2af6b1e8535e6e2f8a6d366697400390
#
_entry.id   2af6b1e8535e6e2f8a6d366697400390
#
_cell.length_a   1.000
_cell.length_b   1.000
_cell.length_c   1.000
_cell.angle_alpha   90.00
_cell.angle_beta   90.00
_cell.angle_gamma   90.00
#
_symmetry.space_group_name_H-M   'P 1'
#
loop_
_entity.id
_entity.type
_entity.pdbx_description
1 polymer ?
#
loop_
_entity_poly.entity_id
_entity_poly.type
_entity_poly.pdbx_seq_one_letter_code
_entity_poly.pdbx_strand_id
1 'polypeptide(L)'
;MVPALRDGDALLVRRTDRVRPGQIVVVRFAGEPGLSVKRAVRPVDGGWWVLGDNPYGSTDSRELGPAEIVGRVLIRYWPRLSRIR
;
A
#
# COMPACT_ATOMS: atom_id res chain seq x y z
N MET A 1 3.55 7.28 -4.28
CA MET A 1 3.59 6.41 -3.16
C MET A 1 4.97 6.33 -2.56
N VAL A 2 5.42 5.23 -2.24
CA VAL A 2 6.69 5.11 -1.55
C VAL A 2 7.86 5.52 -2.41
N PRO A 3 8.95 6.00 -1.78
CA PRO A 3 10.14 6.36 -2.53
C PRO A 3 10.76 5.21 -3.31
N ALA A 4 10.51 3.99 -2.89
CA ALA A 4 11.07 2.81 -3.55
C ALA A 4 10.41 2.46 -4.88
N LEU A 5 9.25 3.05 -5.16
CA LEU A 5 8.47 2.75 -6.35
C LEU A 5 8.32 4.00 -7.20
N ARG A 6 8.61 3.88 -8.48
CA ARG A 6 8.56 4.98 -9.45
C ARG A 6 7.62 4.64 -10.58
N ASP A 7 7.26 5.65 -11.35
CA ASP A 7 6.52 5.43 -12.59
C ASP A 7 7.30 4.44 -13.45
N GLY A 8 6.62 3.45 -13.98
CA GLY A 8 7.23 2.41 -14.77
C GLY A 8 7.68 1.19 -14.00
N ASP A 9 7.69 1.25 -12.67
CA ASP A 9 7.97 0.05 -11.87
C ASP A 9 6.83 -0.94 -12.00
N ALA A 10 7.16 -2.21 -12.19
CA ALA A 10 6.19 -3.29 -12.21
C ALA A 10 6.19 -3.99 -10.86
N LEU A 11 4.99 -4.36 -10.38
CA LEU A 11 4.81 -4.99 -9.08
C LEU A 11 4.22 -6.38 -9.24
N LEU A 12 4.69 -7.30 -8.41
CA LEU A 12 4.01 -8.57 -8.19
C LEU A 12 3.18 -8.43 -6.93
N VAL A 13 1.87 -8.58 -7.08
CA VAL A 13 0.93 -8.41 -5.98
C VAL A 13 0.21 -9.72 -5.73
N ARG A 14 0.19 -10.16 -4.50
CA ARG A 14 -0.62 -11.31 -4.08
C ARG A 14 -1.95 -10.79 -3.55
N ARG A 15 -3.04 -11.24 -4.14
CA ARG A 15 -4.37 -10.88 -3.64
C ARG A 15 -4.60 -11.59 -2.32
N THR A 16 -4.75 -10.82 -1.27
CA THR A 16 -4.95 -11.35 0.07
C THR A 16 -5.41 -10.22 0.97
N ASP A 17 -6.13 -10.56 2.03
CA ASP A 17 -6.42 -9.64 3.11
C ASP A 17 -5.59 -9.96 4.36
N ARG A 18 -4.71 -10.95 4.28
CA ARG A 18 -3.83 -11.33 5.37
C ARG A 18 -2.56 -10.51 5.30
N VAL A 19 -2.46 -9.55 6.17
CA VAL A 19 -1.42 -8.54 6.15
C VAL A 19 -0.88 -8.36 7.56
N ARG A 20 0.41 -8.04 7.63
CA ARG A 20 1.08 -7.73 8.90
C ARG A 20 1.54 -6.29 8.90
N PRO A 21 1.63 -5.67 10.07
CA PRO A 21 2.22 -4.32 10.17
C PRO A 21 3.60 -4.26 9.52
N GLY A 22 3.84 -3.18 8.80
CA GLY A 22 5.10 -2.95 8.10
C GLY A 22 5.14 -3.41 6.66
N GLN A 23 4.15 -4.19 6.23
CA GLN A 23 4.13 -4.67 4.84
C GLN A 23 3.62 -3.59 3.89
N ILE A 24 4.09 -3.65 2.64
CA ILE A 24 3.58 -2.81 1.57
C ILE A 24 2.35 -3.47 0.99
N VAL A 25 1.27 -2.71 0.87
CA VAL A 25 -0.03 -3.24 0.47
C VAL A 25 -0.65 -2.39 -0.60
N VAL A 26 -1.52 -3.01 -1.40
CA VAL A 26 -2.41 -2.33 -2.33
C VAL A 26 -3.74 -2.20 -1.63
N VAL A 27 -4.28 -0.99 -1.56
CA VAL A 27 -5.49 -0.70 -0.80
C VAL A 27 -6.47 0.10 -1.62
N ARG A 28 -7.72 0.06 -1.17
CA ARG A 28 -8.80 0.92 -1.66
C ARG A 28 -9.37 1.68 -0.49
N PHE A 29 -9.51 2.99 -0.66
CA PHE A 29 -10.16 3.84 0.33
C PHE A 29 -11.63 4.05 -0.04
N ALA A 30 -12.49 4.02 0.95
CA ALA A 30 -13.92 4.26 0.73
C ALA A 30 -14.14 5.64 0.10
N GLY A 31 -14.93 5.68 -0.95
CA GLY A 31 -15.24 6.94 -1.64
C GLY A 31 -14.16 7.43 -2.61
N GLU A 32 -13.03 6.74 -2.69
CA GLU A 32 -11.96 7.14 -3.60
C GLU A 32 -11.88 6.17 -4.77
N PRO A 33 -11.74 6.66 -6.00
CA PRO A 33 -11.55 5.79 -7.15
C PRO A 33 -10.14 5.22 -7.18
N GLY A 34 -10.00 4.02 -7.73
CA GLY A 34 -8.71 3.43 -7.95
C GLY A 34 -8.07 2.82 -6.71
N LEU A 35 -6.84 2.40 -6.88
CA LEU A 35 -6.07 1.71 -5.86
C LEU A 35 -4.84 2.53 -5.51
N SER A 36 -4.36 2.35 -4.29
CA SER A 36 -3.16 3.01 -3.79
C SER A 36 -2.20 1.98 -3.21
N VAL A 37 -0.92 2.30 -3.23
CA VAL A 37 0.11 1.47 -2.60
C VAL A 37 0.58 2.19 -1.35
N LYS A 38 0.46 1.52 -0.22
CA LYS A 38 0.72 2.11 1.09
C LYS A 38 1.43 1.11 1.99
N ARG A 39 1.85 1.59 3.16
CA ARG A 39 2.43 0.72 4.19
C ARG A 39 1.39 0.45 5.27
N ALA A 40 1.17 -0.83 5.58
CA ALA A 40 0.23 -1.22 6.61
C ALA A 40 0.80 -0.89 7.99
N VAL A 41 -0.02 -0.29 8.84
CA VAL A 41 0.37 0.08 10.20
C VAL A 41 -0.28 -0.85 11.21
N ARG A 42 -1.60 -0.91 11.21
CA ARG A 42 -2.34 -1.75 12.16
C ARG A 42 -3.77 -1.98 11.66
N PRO A 43 -4.39 -3.08 12.07
CA PRO A 43 -5.82 -3.26 11.83
C PRO A 43 -6.63 -2.30 12.71
N VAL A 44 -7.72 -1.80 12.15
CA VAL A 44 -8.66 -0.93 12.86
C VAL A 44 -10.07 -1.33 12.46
N ASP A 45 -11.06 -0.78 13.13
CA ASP A 45 -12.45 -1.00 12.73
C ASP A 45 -12.64 -0.48 11.31
N GLY A 46 -13.21 -1.31 10.46
CA GLY A 46 -13.48 -0.94 9.07
C GLY A 46 -12.33 -1.16 8.12
N GLY A 47 -11.20 -1.75 8.55
CA GLY A 47 -10.09 -2.07 7.66
C GLY A 47 -8.73 -1.94 8.32
N TRP A 48 -7.80 -1.30 7.60
CA TRP A 48 -6.45 -1.11 8.06
C TRP A 48 -6.06 0.36 8.05
N TRP A 49 -5.31 0.75 9.05
CA TRP A 49 -4.64 2.05 9.06
C TRP A 49 -3.37 1.93 8.24
N VAL A 50 -3.25 2.74 7.20
CA VAL A 50 -2.12 2.68 6.28
C VAL A 50 -1.53 4.06 6.08
N LEU A 51 -0.23 4.12 5.83
CA LEU A 51 0.48 5.38 5.65
C LEU A 51 1.31 5.33 4.36
N GLY A 52 1.45 6.49 3.73
CA GLY A 52 2.43 6.67 2.67
C GLY A 52 3.79 6.90 3.30
N ASP A 53 4.84 6.41 2.64
CA ASP A 53 6.20 6.59 3.13
C ASP A 53 6.69 8.02 2.96
N ASN A 54 6.04 8.81 2.10
CA ASN A 54 6.37 10.22 1.93
C ASN A 54 5.43 11.06 2.81
N PRO A 55 5.91 11.60 3.93
CA PRO A 55 5.03 12.34 4.84
C PRO A 55 4.48 13.65 4.27
N TYR A 56 5.06 14.17 3.20
CA TYR A 56 4.64 15.45 2.64
C TYR A 56 3.76 15.33 1.41
N GLY A 57 3.72 14.17 0.78
CA GLY A 57 3.04 14.03 -0.50
C GLY A 57 2.03 12.90 -0.58
N SER A 58 1.81 12.16 0.48
CA SER A 58 0.91 11.01 0.45
C SER A 58 -0.43 11.33 1.04
N THR A 59 -1.49 10.92 0.32
CA THR A 59 -2.85 10.85 0.86
C THR A 59 -3.04 9.45 1.40
N ASP A 60 -3.34 9.33 2.68
CA ASP A 60 -3.44 8.04 3.33
C ASP A 60 -4.50 8.05 4.43
N SER A 61 -4.43 7.09 5.37
CA SER A 61 -5.45 6.97 6.41
C SER A 61 -5.58 8.21 7.29
N ARG A 62 -4.54 9.04 7.39
CA ARG A 62 -4.65 10.28 8.15
C ARG A 62 -5.70 11.23 7.59
N GLU A 63 -5.97 11.14 6.28
CA GLU A 63 -7.00 11.94 5.62
C GLU A 63 -8.24 11.14 5.28
N LEU A 64 -8.07 9.88 4.88
CA LEU A 64 -9.14 9.08 4.28
C LEU A 64 -9.72 8.03 5.22
N GLY A 65 -9.12 7.83 6.39
CA GLY A 65 -9.56 6.81 7.32
C GLY A 65 -9.10 5.41 6.92
N PRO A 66 -9.75 4.36 7.47
CA PRO A 66 -9.34 2.99 7.21
C PRO A 66 -9.42 2.61 5.74
N ALA A 67 -8.53 1.73 5.32
CA ALA A 67 -8.46 1.25 3.95
C ALA A 67 -8.79 -0.24 3.88
N GLU A 68 -9.36 -0.64 2.75
CA GLU A 68 -9.57 -2.05 2.45
C GLU A 68 -8.31 -2.62 1.82
N ILE A 69 -7.83 -3.74 2.32
CA ILE A 69 -6.67 -4.43 1.75
C ILE A 69 -7.11 -5.20 0.50
N VAL A 70 -6.49 -4.91 -0.62
CA VAL A 70 -6.71 -5.62 -1.87
C VAL A 70 -5.63 -6.68 -2.06
N GLY A 71 -4.38 -6.37 -1.73
CA GLY A 71 -3.31 -7.31 -1.87
C GLY A 71 -2.04 -6.85 -1.19
N ARG A 72 -1.05 -7.74 -1.17
CA ARG A 72 0.26 -7.47 -0.61
C ARG A 72 1.28 -7.42 -1.73
N VAL A 73 2.13 -6.40 -1.71
CA VAL A 73 3.20 -6.27 -2.70
C VAL A 73 4.35 -7.19 -2.29
N LEU A 74 4.73 -8.08 -3.18
CA LEU A 74 5.75 -9.09 -2.92
C LEU A 74 7.11 -8.69 -3.51
N ILE A 75 7.11 -8.21 -4.76
CA ILE A 75 8.33 -7.97 -5.52
C ILE A 75 8.12 -6.78 -6.43
N ARG A 76 9.16 -5.98 -6.59
CA ARG A 76 9.24 -4.97 -7.63
C ARG A 76 10.07 -5.54 -8.78
N TYR A 77 9.51 -5.56 -9.99
CA TYR A 77 10.20 -6.13 -11.14
C TYR A 77 11.10 -5.15 -11.87
N TRP A 78 10.67 -3.91 -11.95
CA TRP A 78 11.33 -2.93 -12.80
C TRP A 78 11.69 -1.69 -11.99
N PRO A 79 12.83 -1.07 -12.21
CA PRO A 79 13.84 -1.40 -13.22
C PRO A 79 14.67 -2.64 -12.91
N ARG A 80 14.51 -3.21 -11.74
CA ARG A 80 15.17 -4.47 -11.41
C ARG A 80 14.37 -5.21 -10.36
N LEU A 81 14.56 -6.50 -10.34
CA LEU A 81 13.90 -7.35 -9.37
C LEU A 81 14.43 -7.06 -7.98
N SER A 82 13.54 -6.81 -7.03
CA SER A 82 13.92 -6.64 -5.64
C SER A 82 12.75 -7.00 -4.74
N ARG A 83 13.09 -7.47 -3.53
CA ARG A 83 12.07 -7.82 -2.55
C ARG A 83 11.59 -6.56 -1.85
N ILE A 84 10.28 -6.46 -1.68
CA ILE A 84 9.64 -5.38 -0.93
C ILE A 84 9.19 -5.96 0.42
N ARG A 85 9.58 -5.31 1.48
CA ARG A 85 9.18 -5.70 2.82
C ARG A 85 7.83 -5.12 3.20
#